data_5f897a6a0053266bc21604f519d9add3
#
_entry.id   5f897a6a0053266bc21604f519d9add3
#
_cell.length_a   1.000
_cell.length_b   1.000
_cell.length_c   1.000
_cell.angle_alpha   90.00
_cell.angle_beta   90.00
_cell.angle_gamma   90.00
#
_symmetry.space_group_name_H-M   'P 1'
#
loop_
_entity.id
_entity.type
_entity.pdbx_description
1 polymer ?
#
loop_
_entity_poly.entity_id
_entity_poly.type
_entity_poly.pdbx_seq_one_letter_code
_entity_poly.pdbx_strand_id
1 'polypeptide(L)'
;DLEDGEKAVVSGQVVTPANVQYYGYKRNRLRFTIKQGEVALAVNFFNQPYLADKIEVGANIAVFGKWDKAKASLTGMKLLAQVEDDLQPVYRLAQGISQANLVKLIKTAFDQGLDLLLEENLPQSLLERYQLVSRVEAVRAMHFPKDLADYKQALRRVKFEELFYFQMQLQVLKRETKAVSNGLKIDWQSDAVAEKKQSLPFELTSAQERSLTEILQDLRSPGHMNRLLQGDVGSGKTVVAGLAMYAVYTAGFQSALMVPTEILAEQHFDSLAQLFPELKLALLTGGMKAAERRETLAAIENGQVDMIVGTHALIQEAVRYHALGLVIIDEQHRFGVEQRRILREKGDNPDVLMMTATPIPRTLAITAFGDMDVSIIDQMPAGRKPIITRWVKHE
;
A
#
# COMPACT_ATOMS: atom_id res chain seq x y z
N ASP A 1 -18.01 32.24 4.14
CA ASP A 1 -19.22 32.19 3.33
C ASP A 1 -19.81 30.80 3.43
N LEU A 2 -20.91 30.66 4.24
CA LEU A 2 -21.61 29.37 4.39
C LEU A 2 -22.73 29.27 3.34
N GLU A 3 -22.91 28.07 2.78
CA GLU A 3 -24.01 27.78 1.89
C GLU A 3 -25.30 27.49 2.67
N ASP A 4 -26.46 27.69 2.02
CA ASP A 4 -27.74 27.43 2.68
C ASP A 4 -27.87 25.93 3.02
N GLY A 5 -28.19 25.67 4.28
CA GLY A 5 -28.29 24.29 4.77
C GLY A 5 -26.98 23.65 5.20
N GLU A 6 -25.85 24.31 5.06
CA GLU A 6 -24.54 23.82 5.48
C GLU A 6 -24.49 23.68 7.02
N LYS A 7 -23.82 22.60 7.48
CA LYS A 7 -23.59 22.38 8.91
C LYS A 7 -22.27 23.02 9.31
N ALA A 8 -22.31 23.93 10.25
CA ALA A 8 -21.14 24.64 10.73
C ALA A 8 -21.11 24.75 12.27
N VAL A 9 -19.92 24.93 12.80
CA VAL A 9 -19.71 25.37 14.19
C VAL A 9 -19.47 26.85 14.16
N VAL A 10 -20.30 27.61 14.88
CA VAL A 10 -20.12 29.05 15.04
C VAL A 10 -19.89 29.37 16.51
N SER A 11 -18.81 30.10 16.80
CA SER A 11 -18.48 30.55 18.14
C SER A 11 -18.63 32.06 18.28
N GLY A 12 -18.97 32.51 19.46
CA GLY A 12 -19.07 33.96 19.75
C GLY A 12 -19.56 34.21 21.15
N GLN A 13 -19.49 35.51 21.55
CA GLN A 13 -19.99 35.95 22.83
C GLN A 13 -21.51 36.12 22.79
N VAL A 14 -22.22 35.59 23.77
CA VAL A 14 -23.67 35.78 23.92
C VAL A 14 -23.97 37.25 24.25
N VAL A 15 -24.75 37.90 23.39
CA VAL A 15 -25.09 39.34 23.54
C VAL A 15 -26.56 39.58 23.92
N THR A 16 -27.42 38.54 23.77
CA THR A 16 -28.82 38.63 24.22
C THR A 16 -29.15 37.48 25.15
N PRO A 17 -30.01 37.66 26.14
CA PRO A 17 -30.46 36.59 27.01
C PRO A 17 -31.19 35.50 26.21
N ALA A 18 -31.08 34.27 26.66
CA ALA A 18 -31.78 33.14 26.08
C ALA A 18 -33.27 33.25 26.34
N ASN A 19 -34.08 33.39 25.28
CA ASN A 19 -35.54 33.53 25.37
C ASN A 19 -36.20 32.22 24.84
N VAL A 20 -37.04 31.63 25.72
CA VAL A 20 -37.81 30.41 25.39
C VAL A 20 -39.24 30.80 25.05
N GLN A 21 -39.65 30.58 23.83
CA GLN A 21 -41.03 30.76 23.36
C GLN A 21 -41.70 29.38 23.18
N TYR A 22 -42.87 29.23 23.81
CA TYR A 22 -43.70 28.04 23.67
C TYR A 22 -44.79 28.31 22.62
N TYR A 23 -44.93 27.41 21.66
CA TYR A 23 -45.97 27.47 20.63
C TYR A 23 -46.54 26.06 20.36
N GLY A 24 -47.83 25.90 20.69
CA GLY A 24 -48.51 24.61 20.59
C GLY A 24 -48.09 23.58 21.64
N TYR A 25 -48.69 22.38 21.55
CA TYR A 25 -48.43 21.30 22.51
C TYR A 25 -47.02 20.72 22.35
N LYS A 26 -46.20 20.80 23.41
CA LYS A 26 -44.83 20.33 23.47
C LYS A 26 -43.83 20.93 22.47
N ARG A 27 -44.12 22.10 21.87
CA ARG A 27 -43.21 22.78 20.95
C ARG A 27 -42.70 24.07 21.59
N ASN A 28 -41.37 24.22 21.57
CA ASN A 28 -40.72 25.44 22.02
C ASN A 28 -39.54 25.79 21.13
N ARG A 29 -39.19 27.08 21.15
CA ARG A 29 -38.03 27.64 20.48
C ARG A 29 -37.21 28.45 21.48
N LEU A 30 -35.97 28.08 21.69
CA LEU A 30 -34.98 28.87 22.42
C LEU A 30 -34.25 29.74 21.42
N ARG A 31 -34.20 31.04 21.63
CA ARG A 31 -33.52 32.02 20.78
C ARG A 31 -32.60 32.92 21.61
N PHE A 32 -31.37 33.13 21.08
CA PHE A 32 -30.41 34.11 21.58
C PHE A 32 -29.52 34.56 20.43
N THR A 33 -28.66 35.57 20.67
CA THR A 33 -27.71 36.09 19.68
C THR A 33 -26.32 35.95 20.20
N ILE A 34 -25.41 35.51 19.33
CA ILE A 34 -23.95 35.48 19.55
C ILE A 34 -23.30 36.52 18.66
N LYS A 35 -22.20 37.15 19.13
CA LYS A 35 -21.41 38.09 18.37
C LYS A 35 -19.98 37.59 18.25
N GLN A 36 -19.46 37.57 17.01
CA GLN A 36 -18.05 37.29 16.70
C GLN A 36 -17.47 38.46 15.89
N GLY A 37 -16.58 39.24 16.49
CA GLY A 37 -16.13 40.48 15.89
C GLY A 37 -17.29 41.46 15.68
N GLU A 38 -17.49 41.92 14.46
CA GLU A 38 -18.59 42.83 14.08
C GLU A 38 -19.87 42.11 13.67
N VAL A 39 -19.85 40.79 13.55
CA VAL A 39 -20.99 40.02 13.05
C VAL A 39 -21.82 39.48 14.22
N ALA A 40 -23.13 39.82 14.23
CA ALA A 40 -24.08 39.26 15.17
C ALA A 40 -24.94 38.19 14.48
N LEU A 41 -25.07 37.02 15.10
CA LEU A 41 -25.80 35.87 14.56
C LEU A 41 -26.87 35.39 15.51
N ALA A 42 -28.11 35.29 14.99
CA ALA A 42 -29.20 34.69 15.73
C ALA A 42 -29.10 33.15 15.74
N VAL A 43 -29.23 32.58 16.91
CA VAL A 43 -29.20 31.11 17.11
C VAL A 43 -30.56 30.67 17.63
N ASN A 44 -31.12 29.62 17.03
CA ASN A 44 -32.42 29.03 17.40
C ASN A 44 -32.23 27.54 17.71
N PHE A 45 -32.65 27.10 18.91
CA PHE A 45 -32.79 25.68 19.23
C PHE A 45 -34.29 25.32 19.32
N PHE A 46 -34.67 24.19 18.79
CA PHE A 46 -36.03 23.70 18.84
C PHE A 46 -36.15 22.52 19.80
N ASN A 47 -37.19 22.57 20.65
CA ASN A 47 -37.52 21.53 21.64
C ASN A 47 -36.41 21.22 22.66
N GLN A 48 -35.58 22.24 22.97
CA GLN A 48 -34.45 22.13 23.92
C GLN A 48 -34.46 23.31 24.92
N PRO A 49 -35.55 23.52 25.69
CA PRO A 49 -35.66 24.66 26.61
C PRO A 49 -34.65 24.57 27.75
N TYR A 50 -34.22 23.37 28.13
CA TYR A 50 -33.21 23.12 29.18
C TYR A 50 -31.85 23.72 28.92
N LEU A 51 -31.58 24.16 27.67
CA LEU A 51 -30.32 24.84 27.35
C LEU A 51 -30.33 26.30 27.81
N ALA A 52 -31.48 26.89 28.14
CA ALA A 52 -31.58 28.30 28.56
C ALA A 52 -30.69 28.56 29.78
N ASP A 53 -30.69 27.67 30.74
CA ASP A 53 -29.93 27.78 31.99
C ASP A 53 -28.39 27.69 31.81
N LYS A 54 -27.97 27.26 30.60
CA LYS A 54 -26.55 27.11 30.22
C LYS A 54 -26.02 28.27 29.38
N ILE A 55 -26.91 29.22 29.04
CA ILE A 55 -26.58 30.33 28.13
C ILE A 55 -26.64 31.65 28.91
N GLU A 56 -25.47 32.09 29.37
CA GLU A 56 -25.34 33.35 30.10
C GLU A 56 -24.89 34.48 29.16
N VAL A 57 -25.43 35.68 29.33
CA VAL A 57 -24.99 36.86 28.58
C VAL A 57 -23.56 37.19 28.95
N GLY A 58 -22.72 37.38 27.93
CA GLY A 58 -21.29 37.62 28.12
C GLY A 58 -20.42 36.37 28.00
N ALA A 59 -21.02 35.16 28.08
CA ALA A 59 -20.28 33.91 27.92
C ALA A 59 -19.87 33.67 26.45
N ASN A 60 -18.67 33.17 26.26
CA ASN A 60 -18.23 32.69 24.95
C ASN A 60 -18.70 31.24 24.77
N ILE A 61 -19.54 31.01 23.77
CA ILE A 61 -20.09 29.71 23.47
C ILE A 61 -19.89 29.35 22.00
N ALA A 62 -19.87 28.06 21.71
CA ALA A 62 -19.94 27.55 20.35
C ALA A 62 -21.19 26.72 20.13
N VAL A 63 -21.78 26.84 18.97
CA VAL A 63 -22.99 26.15 18.56
C VAL A 63 -22.72 25.39 17.26
N PHE A 64 -22.92 24.09 17.26
CA PHE A 64 -23.02 23.29 16.05
C PHE A 64 -24.46 23.32 15.54
N GLY A 65 -24.64 23.73 14.30
CA GLY A 65 -25.98 23.87 13.74
C GLY A 65 -25.97 23.92 12.21
N LYS A 66 -27.17 24.10 11.67
CA LYS A 66 -27.42 24.23 10.23
C LYS A 66 -27.67 25.71 9.91
N TRP A 67 -26.91 26.23 8.92
CA TRP A 67 -27.07 27.60 8.46
C TRP A 67 -28.37 27.77 7.66
N ASP A 68 -29.16 28.82 7.95
CA ASP A 68 -30.34 29.26 7.20
C ASP A 68 -29.98 30.65 6.60
N LYS A 69 -29.65 30.66 5.32
CA LYS A 69 -29.23 31.87 4.61
C LYS A 69 -30.36 32.87 4.47
N ALA A 70 -31.59 32.40 4.28
CA ALA A 70 -32.78 33.27 4.12
C ALA A 70 -33.10 34.04 5.39
N LYS A 71 -32.84 33.47 6.58
CA LYS A 71 -33.10 34.08 7.88
C LYS A 71 -31.87 34.64 8.55
N ALA A 72 -30.71 34.52 7.91
CA ALA A 72 -29.39 34.85 8.49
C ALA A 72 -29.28 34.32 9.94
N SER A 73 -29.59 33.05 10.15
CA SER A 73 -29.66 32.46 11.47
C SER A 73 -29.12 31.02 11.48
N LEU A 74 -28.62 30.57 12.63
CA LEU A 74 -28.19 29.19 12.84
C LEU A 74 -29.27 28.40 13.56
N THR A 75 -29.71 27.29 12.97
CA THR A 75 -30.52 26.31 13.67
C THR A 75 -29.61 25.38 14.45
N GLY A 76 -29.50 25.60 15.76
CA GLY A 76 -28.65 24.87 16.65
C GLY A 76 -29.10 23.41 16.80
N MET A 77 -28.15 22.52 16.65
CA MET A 77 -28.30 21.07 16.87
C MET A 77 -27.67 20.65 18.19
N LYS A 78 -26.54 21.28 18.55
CA LYS A 78 -25.79 21.00 19.77
C LYS A 78 -25.13 22.29 20.29
N LEU A 79 -25.32 22.57 21.59
CA LEU A 79 -24.54 23.54 22.30
C LEU A 79 -23.21 22.89 22.68
N LEU A 80 -22.11 23.45 22.22
CA LEU A 80 -20.77 23.03 22.62
C LEU A 80 -20.39 23.90 23.81
N ALA A 81 -20.00 23.29 24.92
CA ALA A 81 -19.40 24.04 26.02
C ALA A 81 -18.14 24.75 25.51
N GLN A 82 -17.83 25.90 26.10
CA GLN A 82 -16.73 26.81 25.70
C GLN A 82 -15.74 26.18 24.76
N VAL A 83 -15.54 26.77 23.58
CA VAL A 83 -14.40 26.44 22.74
C VAL A 83 -13.19 26.99 23.48
N GLU A 84 -12.64 26.22 24.38
CA GLU A 84 -11.22 26.24 24.58
C GLU A 84 -10.64 25.80 23.23
N ASP A 85 -9.66 26.50 22.70
CA ASP A 85 -8.94 26.15 21.46
C ASP A 85 -8.22 24.79 21.57
N ASP A 86 -8.59 23.97 22.51
CA ASP A 86 -7.99 22.71 22.85
C ASP A 86 -8.50 21.61 21.90
N LEU A 87 -7.56 21.02 21.19
CA LEU A 87 -7.79 19.81 20.42
C LEU A 87 -8.29 18.71 21.37
N GLN A 88 -9.54 18.28 21.19
CA GLN A 88 -10.10 17.23 22.04
C GLN A 88 -10.02 15.87 21.35
N PRO A 89 -9.61 14.82 22.09
CA PRO A 89 -9.56 13.46 21.54
C PRO A 89 -10.95 12.92 21.26
N VAL A 90 -11.09 12.22 20.13
CA VAL A 90 -12.31 11.50 19.76
C VAL A 90 -11.99 10.01 19.71
N TYR A 91 -12.62 9.23 20.58
CA TYR A 91 -12.40 7.79 20.69
C TYR A 91 -13.51 6.99 20.01
N ARG A 92 -13.15 5.82 19.49
CA ARG A 92 -14.14 4.80 19.13
C ARG A 92 -14.69 4.20 20.42
N LEU A 93 -16.01 4.29 20.59
CA LEU A 93 -16.64 3.86 21.80
C LEU A 93 -17.21 2.44 21.68
N ALA A 94 -17.04 1.64 22.74
CA ALA A 94 -17.79 0.40 22.94
C ALA A 94 -19.16 0.68 23.55
N GLN A 95 -20.07 -0.28 23.43
CA GLN A 95 -21.41 -0.16 24.01
C GLN A 95 -21.32 0.03 25.53
N GLY A 96 -22.03 1.03 26.05
CA GLY A 96 -22.07 1.33 27.50
C GLY A 96 -21.01 2.32 28.01
N ILE A 97 -20.08 2.79 27.17
CA ILE A 97 -19.09 3.81 27.55
C ILE A 97 -19.38 5.11 26.82
N SER A 98 -19.45 6.23 27.55
CA SER A 98 -19.59 7.56 26.93
C SER A 98 -18.22 8.17 26.64
N GLN A 99 -18.14 9.05 25.64
CA GLN A 99 -16.93 9.81 25.28
C GLN A 99 -16.36 10.55 26.51
N ALA A 100 -17.22 11.24 27.25
CA ALA A 100 -16.80 12.01 28.43
C ALA A 100 -16.19 11.12 29.53
N ASN A 101 -16.75 9.95 29.75
CA ASN A 101 -16.24 9.00 30.75
C ASN A 101 -14.87 8.45 30.33
N LEU A 102 -14.68 8.12 29.04
CA LEU A 102 -13.41 7.62 28.55
C LEU A 102 -12.32 8.70 28.59
N VAL A 103 -12.63 9.93 28.18
CA VAL A 103 -11.71 11.07 28.31
C VAL A 103 -11.29 11.27 29.77
N LYS A 104 -12.27 11.26 30.69
CA LYS A 104 -11.99 11.40 32.14
C LYS A 104 -11.09 10.29 32.68
N LEU A 105 -11.34 9.04 32.28
CA LEU A 105 -10.51 7.90 32.67
C LEU A 105 -9.06 8.05 32.21
N ILE A 106 -8.86 8.38 30.94
CA ILE A 106 -7.52 8.57 30.37
C ILE A 106 -6.81 9.74 31.03
N LYS A 107 -7.52 10.87 31.24
CA LYS A 107 -6.95 12.02 31.95
C LYS A 107 -6.53 11.65 33.37
N THR A 108 -7.35 10.91 34.11
CA THR A 108 -7.00 10.42 35.44
C THR A 108 -5.76 9.53 35.43
N ALA A 109 -5.63 8.67 34.39
CA ALA A 109 -4.45 7.81 34.24
C ALA A 109 -3.17 8.63 34.05
N PHE A 110 -3.21 9.69 33.24
CA PHE A 110 -2.08 10.60 33.07
C PHE A 110 -1.78 11.42 34.34
N ASP A 111 -2.82 11.89 35.04
CA ASP A 111 -2.65 12.62 36.31
C ASP A 111 -2.01 11.74 37.39
N GLN A 112 -2.22 10.43 37.35
CA GLN A 112 -1.57 9.45 38.21
C GLN A 112 -0.18 9.02 37.73
N GLY A 113 0.29 9.55 36.59
CA GLY A 113 1.61 9.24 36.04
C GLY A 113 1.76 7.85 35.43
N LEU A 114 0.65 7.19 35.06
CA LEU A 114 0.71 5.86 34.45
C LEU A 114 1.42 5.83 33.09
N ASP A 115 1.45 6.98 32.40
CA ASP A 115 2.21 7.15 31.15
C ASP A 115 3.72 7.11 31.35
N LEU A 116 4.22 7.44 32.56
CA LEU A 116 5.64 7.35 32.93
C LEU A 116 6.12 5.90 33.02
N LEU A 117 5.21 4.92 33.06
CA LEU A 117 5.52 3.50 32.99
C LEU A 117 5.79 3.02 31.55
N LEU A 118 5.57 3.88 30.55
CA LEU A 118 5.85 3.57 29.16
C LEU A 118 7.37 3.63 28.90
N GLU A 119 7.97 2.48 28.72
CA GLU A 119 9.37 2.39 28.34
C GLU A 119 9.58 2.90 26.89
N GLU A 120 10.70 3.58 26.65
CA GLU A 120 11.11 3.96 25.29
C GLU A 120 11.51 2.69 24.50
N ASN A 121 10.90 2.52 23.35
CA ASN A 121 11.05 1.32 22.54
C ASN A 121 11.89 1.53 21.26
N LEU A 122 12.28 2.80 20.97
CA LEU A 122 13.21 3.10 19.89
C LEU A 122 14.61 3.42 20.47
N PRO A 123 15.68 3.01 19.80
CA PRO A 123 17.04 3.41 20.16
C PRO A 123 17.20 4.94 20.17
N GLN A 124 17.92 5.46 21.16
CA GLN A 124 18.18 6.88 21.32
C GLN A 124 18.77 7.53 20.05
N SER A 125 19.65 6.82 19.35
CA SER A 125 20.24 7.26 18.09
C SER A 125 19.22 7.50 16.97
N LEU A 126 18.08 6.78 16.97
CA LEU A 126 17.01 7.02 16.01
C LEU A 126 16.18 8.26 16.40
N LEU A 127 15.91 8.45 17.69
CA LEU A 127 15.21 9.63 18.18
C LEU A 127 15.96 10.91 17.78
N GLU A 128 17.27 10.94 18.02
CA GLU A 128 18.14 12.07 17.69
C GLU A 128 18.24 12.29 16.17
N ARG A 129 18.55 11.21 15.41
CA ARG A 129 18.75 11.28 13.95
C ARG A 129 17.51 11.81 13.23
N TYR A 130 16.32 11.36 13.65
CA TYR A 130 15.06 11.73 13.02
C TYR A 130 14.30 12.80 13.77
N GLN A 131 14.87 13.36 14.83
CA GLN A 131 14.25 14.42 15.67
C GLN A 131 12.84 14.03 16.10
N LEU A 132 12.72 12.85 16.69
CA LEU A 132 11.45 12.32 17.19
C LEU A 132 11.30 12.63 18.68
N VAL A 133 10.09 12.95 19.09
CA VAL A 133 9.74 13.07 20.52
C VAL A 133 9.78 11.69 21.19
N SER A 134 9.96 11.68 22.52
CA SER A 134 9.92 10.44 23.29
C SER A 134 8.55 9.74 23.21
N ARG A 135 8.51 8.48 23.55
CA ARG A 135 7.25 7.71 23.56
C ARG A 135 6.22 8.29 24.53
N VAL A 136 6.64 8.70 25.70
CA VAL A 136 5.79 9.33 26.73
C VAL A 136 5.18 10.63 26.20
N GLU A 137 6.02 11.51 25.63
CA GLU A 137 5.55 12.78 25.03
C GLU A 137 4.57 12.52 23.88
N ALA A 138 4.89 11.58 23.00
CA ALA A 138 4.01 11.22 21.89
C ALA A 138 2.65 10.72 22.36
N VAL A 139 2.60 9.81 23.32
CA VAL A 139 1.34 9.28 23.86
C VAL A 139 0.52 10.38 24.52
N ARG A 140 1.15 11.25 25.34
CA ARG A 140 0.48 12.40 25.93
C ARG A 140 -0.13 13.32 24.89
N ALA A 141 0.67 13.74 23.89
CA ALA A 141 0.23 14.67 22.89
C ALA A 141 -0.76 14.07 21.85
N MET A 142 -0.79 12.77 21.69
CA MET A 142 -1.85 12.10 20.90
C MET A 142 -3.21 12.14 21.60
N HIS A 143 -3.24 12.16 22.93
CA HIS A 143 -4.46 12.22 23.71
C HIS A 143 -4.85 13.67 24.08
N PHE A 144 -3.90 14.46 24.54
CA PHE A 144 -4.10 15.83 25.03
C PHE A 144 -2.97 16.74 24.54
N PRO A 145 -2.95 17.09 23.24
CA PRO A 145 -1.94 17.97 22.68
C PRO A 145 -2.10 19.39 23.22
N LYS A 146 -0.99 20.08 23.42
CA LYS A 146 -0.98 21.49 23.83
C LYS A 146 -1.44 22.41 22.69
N ASP A 147 -1.05 22.04 21.47
CA ASP A 147 -1.38 22.74 20.23
C ASP A 147 -1.29 21.80 19.02
N LEU A 148 -1.56 22.32 17.83
CA LEU A 148 -1.49 21.56 16.58
C LEU A 148 -0.05 21.10 16.24
N ALA A 149 0.97 21.84 16.65
CA ALA A 149 2.36 21.48 16.40
C ALA A 149 2.77 20.27 17.25
N ASP A 150 2.40 20.27 18.52
CA ASP A 150 2.59 19.16 19.47
C ASP A 150 1.91 17.89 18.95
N TYR A 151 0.64 17.97 18.50
CA TYR A 151 -0.07 16.86 17.85
C TYR A 151 0.67 16.32 16.61
N LYS A 152 1.17 17.20 15.74
CA LYS A 152 1.89 16.79 14.53
C LYS A 152 3.19 16.06 14.83
N GLN A 153 3.92 16.50 15.87
CA GLN A 153 5.15 15.82 16.31
C GLN A 153 4.84 14.43 16.89
N ALA A 154 3.81 14.33 17.73
CA ALA A 154 3.34 13.06 18.26
C ALA A 154 2.89 12.10 17.15
N LEU A 155 2.08 12.56 16.23
CA LEU A 155 1.60 11.78 15.08
C LEU A 155 2.77 11.29 14.21
N ARG A 156 3.78 12.13 13.97
CA ARG A 156 5.00 11.76 13.25
C ARG A 156 5.74 10.63 13.96
N ARG A 157 5.89 10.74 15.29
CA ARG A 157 6.55 9.72 16.11
C ARG A 157 5.81 8.37 16.05
N VAL A 158 4.49 8.38 16.22
CA VAL A 158 3.67 7.15 16.17
C VAL A 158 3.75 6.49 14.80
N LYS A 159 3.60 7.27 13.71
CA LYS A 159 3.73 6.74 12.34
C LYS A 159 5.11 6.14 12.08
N PHE A 160 6.17 6.81 12.57
CA PHE A 160 7.54 6.29 12.41
C PHE A 160 7.69 4.96 13.16
N GLU A 161 7.23 4.89 14.39
CA GLU A 161 7.31 3.69 15.23
C GLU A 161 6.59 2.50 14.59
N GLU A 162 5.34 2.66 14.18
CA GLU A 162 4.55 1.61 13.53
C GLU A 162 5.24 1.09 12.26
N LEU A 163 5.69 1.99 11.38
CA LEU A 163 6.37 1.62 10.16
C LEU A 163 7.74 0.98 10.42
N PHE A 164 8.46 1.45 11.42
CA PHE A 164 9.76 0.89 11.81
C PHE A 164 9.61 -0.55 12.30
N TYR A 165 8.69 -0.83 13.22
CA TYR A 165 8.44 -2.18 13.68
C TYR A 165 7.94 -3.10 12.58
N PHE A 166 7.04 -2.62 11.75
CA PHE A 166 6.59 -3.38 10.58
C PHE A 166 7.76 -3.77 9.68
N GLN A 167 8.67 -2.82 9.36
CA GLN A 167 9.86 -3.09 8.56
C GLN A 167 10.82 -4.05 9.25
N MET A 168 11.00 -3.94 10.57
CA MET A 168 11.82 -4.86 11.34
C MET A 168 11.28 -6.29 11.27
N GLN A 169 9.98 -6.48 11.44
CA GLN A 169 9.35 -7.79 11.31
C GLN A 169 9.55 -8.40 9.91
N LEU A 170 9.39 -7.60 8.86
CA LEU A 170 9.66 -8.05 7.48
C LEU A 170 11.12 -8.44 7.27
N GLN A 171 12.08 -7.70 7.83
CA GLN A 171 13.50 -8.05 7.75
C GLN A 171 13.84 -9.34 8.51
N VAL A 172 13.21 -9.58 9.65
CA VAL A 172 13.36 -10.84 10.40
C VAL A 172 12.82 -12.00 9.58
N LEU A 173 11.59 -11.91 9.06
CA LEU A 173 10.99 -12.94 8.20
C LEU A 173 11.87 -13.22 6.97
N LYS A 174 12.39 -12.17 6.33
CA LYS A 174 13.29 -12.32 5.18
C LYS A 174 14.58 -13.07 5.53
N ARG A 175 15.18 -12.76 6.69
CA ARG A 175 16.37 -13.46 7.17
C ARG A 175 16.09 -14.93 7.48
N GLU A 176 14.99 -15.21 8.16
CA GLU A 176 14.57 -16.57 8.48
C GLU A 176 14.30 -17.39 7.21
N THR A 177 13.59 -16.82 6.25
CA THR A 177 13.32 -17.47 4.95
C THR A 177 14.63 -17.75 4.20
N LYS A 178 15.56 -16.79 4.14
CA LYS A 178 16.89 -16.99 3.51
C LYS A 178 17.76 -18.00 4.25
N ALA A 179 17.66 -18.10 5.59
CA ALA A 179 18.46 -19.02 6.38
C ALA A 179 17.97 -20.48 6.30
N VAL A 180 16.66 -20.68 6.12
CA VAL A 180 16.04 -22.02 6.05
C VAL A 180 16.04 -22.57 4.61
N SER A 181 16.14 -21.71 3.59
CA SER A 181 16.07 -22.13 2.21
C SER A 181 17.42 -22.69 1.74
N ASN A 182 17.50 -23.99 1.57
CA ASN A 182 18.46 -24.60 0.67
C ASN A 182 18.05 -24.23 -0.77
N GLY A 183 18.32 -22.98 -1.16
CA GLY A 183 18.08 -22.49 -2.52
C GLY A 183 18.87 -23.30 -3.52
N LEU A 184 18.32 -23.47 -4.70
CA LEU A 184 19.03 -24.11 -5.81
C LEU A 184 20.14 -23.13 -6.27
N LYS A 185 21.40 -23.51 -6.07
CA LYS A 185 22.50 -22.70 -6.61
C LYS A 185 22.59 -22.94 -8.11
N ILE A 186 22.20 -21.97 -8.91
CA ILE A 186 22.27 -22.02 -10.36
C ILE A 186 23.60 -21.43 -10.83
N ASP A 187 24.54 -22.30 -11.15
CA ASP A 187 25.89 -21.90 -11.62
C ASP A 187 25.90 -21.70 -13.14
N TRP A 188 25.27 -20.60 -13.56
CA TRP A 188 25.13 -20.22 -14.96
C TRP A 188 26.45 -19.77 -15.60
N GLN A 189 26.61 -19.95 -16.92
CA GLN A 189 27.82 -19.68 -17.68
C GLN A 189 27.89 -18.20 -18.10
N SER A 190 28.84 -17.44 -17.53
CA SER A 190 28.98 -15.99 -17.74
C SER A 190 29.23 -15.64 -19.20
N ASP A 191 30.10 -16.40 -19.88
CA ASP A 191 30.52 -16.13 -21.25
C ASP A 191 29.33 -16.35 -22.21
N ALA A 192 28.58 -17.45 -22.02
CA ALA A 192 27.41 -17.75 -22.84
C ALA A 192 26.32 -16.66 -22.70
N VAL A 193 26.09 -16.17 -21.47
CA VAL A 193 25.12 -15.09 -21.24
C VAL A 193 25.62 -13.76 -21.84
N ALA A 194 26.92 -13.47 -21.76
CA ALA A 194 27.51 -12.27 -22.35
C ALA A 194 27.43 -12.30 -23.90
N GLU A 195 27.76 -13.44 -24.51
CA GLU A 195 27.63 -13.64 -25.97
C GLU A 195 26.17 -13.51 -26.42
N LYS A 196 25.24 -14.14 -25.68
CA LYS A 196 23.83 -14.04 -25.97
C LYS A 196 23.33 -12.59 -25.93
N LYS A 197 23.72 -11.86 -24.91
CA LYS A 197 23.38 -10.44 -24.76
C LYS A 197 23.91 -9.60 -25.94
N GLN A 198 25.13 -9.86 -26.40
CA GLN A 198 25.70 -9.17 -27.57
C GLN A 198 25.01 -9.54 -28.89
N SER A 199 24.43 -10.73 -29.00
CA SER A 199 23.69 -11.18 -30.19
C SER A 199 22.28 -10.59 -30.31
N LEU A 200 21.78 -9.88 -29.31
CA LEU A 200 20.48 -9.24 -29.38
C LEU A 200 20.44 -8.14 -30.44
N PRO A 201 19.31 -7.91 -31.14
CA PRO A 201 19.20 -6.89 -32.18
C PRO A 201 19.16 -5.46 -31.65
N PHE A 202 19.36 -5.24 -30.36
CA PHE A 202 19.36 -3.96 -29.66
C PHE A 202 20.26 -4.02 -28.43
N GLU A 203 20.68 -2.86 -27.96
CA GLU A 203 21.41 -2.73 -26.71
C GLU A 203 20.45 -2.60 -25.52
N LEU A 204 20.83 -3.19 -24.39
CA LEU A 204 20.08 -3.03 -23.15
C LEU A 204 20.30 -1.62 -22.58
N THR A 205 19.27 -1.04 -21.99
CA THR A 205 19.42 0.19 -21.20
C THR A 205 20.19 -0.08 -19.92
N SER A 206 20.78 0.96 -19.32
CA SER A 206 21.51 0.81 -18.05
C SER A 206 20.63 0.29 -16.91
N ALA A 207 19.32 0.59 -16.94
CA ALA A 207 18.36 0.07 -15.97
C ALA A 207 18.06 -1.43 -16.18
N GLN A 208 17.99 -1.89 -17.43
CA GLN A 208 17.84 -3.31 -17.77
C GLN A 208 19.12 -4.09 -17.37
N GLU A 209 20.29 -3.55 -17.67
CA GLU A 209 21.58 -4.13 -17.28
C GLU A 209 21.72 -4.30 -15.77
N ARG A 210 21.39 -3.26 -15.01
CA ARG A 210 21.39 -3.29 -13.55
C ARG A 210 20.44 -4.36 -13.02
N SER A 211 19.20 -4.38 -13.50
CA SER A 211 18.17 -5.35 -13.08
C SER A 211 18.57 -6.78 -13.43
N LEU A 212 19.13 -7.01 -14.62
CA LEU A 212 19.66 -8.32 -15.02
C LEU A 212 20.80 -8.75 -14.12
N THR A 213 21.75 -7.87 -13.83
CA THR A 213 22.89 -8.18 -12.94
C THR A 213 22.43 -8.60 -11.56
N GLU A 214 21.45 -7.89 -10.97
CA GLU A 214 20.87 -8.23 -9.68
C GLU A 214 20.20 -9.61 -9.69
N ILE A 215 19.43 -9.94 -10.74
CA ILE A 215 18.79 -11.25 -10.92
C ILE A 215 19.85 -12.37 -11.07
N LEU A 216 20.86 -12.15 -11.90
CA LEU A 216 21.91 -13.12 -12.13
C LEU A 216 22.79 -13.38 -10.89
N GLN A 217 22.97 -12.37 -10.03
CA GLN A 217 23.63 -12.52 -8.73
C GLN A 217 22.78 -13.36 -7.77
N ASP A 218 21.47 -13.13 -7.74
CA ASP A 218 20.56 -13.93 -6.90
C ASP A 218 20.57 -15.40 -7.31
N LEU A 219 20.52 -15.73 -8.60
CA LEU A 219 20.57 -17.11 -9.13
C LEU A 219 21.83 -17.88 -8.68
N ARG A 220 22.94 -17.19 -8.51
CA ARG A 220 24.20 -17.80 -8.00
C ARG A 220 24.28 -17.86 -6.48
N SER A 221 23.41 -17.13 -5.79
CA SER A 221 23.44 -17.11 -4.33
C SER A 221 22.99 -18.45 -3.75
N PRO A 222 23.47 -18.83 -2.56
CA PRO A 222 22.97 -20.04 -1.88
C PRO A 222 21.56 -19.87 -1.33
N GLY A 223 21.03 -18.64 -1.34
CA GLY A 223 19.69 -18.32 -0.90
C GLY A 223 18.71 -18.35 -2.06
N HIS A 224 17.47 -18.67 -1.76
CA HIS A 224 16.38 -18.66 -2.73
C HIS A 224 16.06 -17.24 -3.20
N MET A 225 16.04 -16.99 -4.51
CA MET A 225 15.63 -15.73 -5.09
C MET A 225 14.11 -15.55 -4.92
N ASN A 226 13.70 -14.42 -4.40
CA ASN A 226 12.32 -13.95 -4.40
C ASN A 226 12.34 -12.46 -4.76
N ARG A 227 12.26 -12.16 -6.06
CA ARG A 227 12.49 -10.81 -6.59
C ARG A 227 11.32 -10.30 -7.41
N LEU A 228 11.01 -9.02 -7.27
CA LEU A 228 10.04 -8.29 -8.08
C LEU A 228 10.78 -7.42 -9.10
N LEU A 229 10.56 -7.68 -10.39
CA LEU A 229 11.01 -6.83 -11.51
C LEU A 229 9.87 -5.88 -11.89
N GLN A 230 10.04 -4.62 -11.58
CA GLN A 230 9.09 -3.56 -11.88
C GLN A 230 9.55 -2.71 -13.06
N GLY A 231 8.64 -2.40 -13.96
CA GLY A 231 8.91 -1.49 -15.08
C GLY A 231 7.63 -1.24 -15.87
N ASP A 232 7.55 -0.09 -16.50
CA ASP A 232 6.39 0.29 -17.31
C ASP A 232 6.16 -0.66 -18.50
N VAL A 233 4.99 -0.60 -19.11
CA VAL A 233 4.68 -1.38 -20.33
C VAL A 233 5.68 -1.00 -21.43
N GLY A 234 6.36 -2.03 -21.98
CA GLY A 234 7.39 -1.84 -23.00
C GLY A 234 8.75 -1.35 -22.49
N SER A 235 9.02 -1.38 -21.18
CA SER A 235 10.35 -1.13 -20.62
C SER A 235 11.36 -2.26 -20.88
N GLY A 236 10.92 -3.38 -21.47
CA GLY A 236 11.76 -4.53 -21.78
C GLY A 236 11.89 -5.56 -20.67
N LYS A 237 10.92 -5.66 -19.76
CA LYS A 237 10.90 -6.73 -18.72
C LYS A 237 11.04 -8.12 -19.31
N THR A 238 10.37 -8.41 -20.43
CA THR A 238 10.42 -9.71 -21.12
C THR A 238 11.84 -10.07 -21.57
N VAL A 239 12.61 -9.12 -22.04
CA VAL A 239 14.01 -9.36 -22.44
C VAL A 239 14.88 -9.69 -21.25
N VAL A 240 14.75 -8.95 -20.15
CA VAL A 240 15.50 -9.22 -18.90
C VAL A 240 15.10 -10.60 -18.35
N ALA A 241 13.81 -10.93 -18.36
CA ALA A 241 13.32 -12.25 -17.96
C ALA A 241 13.86 -13.35 -18.88
N GLY A 242 13.84 -13.16 -20.20
CA GLY A 242 14.36 -14.10 -21.17
C GLY A 242 15.86 -14.38 -21.00
N LEU A 243 16.68 -13.34 -20.72
CA LEU A 243 18.10 -13.50 -20.42
C LEU A 243 18.33 -14.24 -19.10
N ALA A 244 17.49 -14.03 -18.09
CA ALA A 244 17.53 -14.80 -16.84
C ALA A 244 17.17 -16.29 -17.10
N MET A 245 16.14 -16.57 -17.91
CA MET A 245 15.80 -17.94 -18.34
C MET A 245 16.94 -18.58 -19.14
N TYR A 246 17.59 -17.83 -20.02
CA TYR A 246 18.76 -18.28 -20.76
C TYR A 246 19.94 -18.64 -19.84
N ALA A 247 20.20 -17.83 -18.83
CA ALA A 247 21.20 -18.15 -17.82
C ALA A 247 20.91 -19.48 -17.11
N VAL A 248 19.66 -19.70 -16.72
CA VAL A 248 19.19 -20.94 -16.08
C VAL A 248 19.37 -22.15 -17.01
N TYR A 249 19.08 -22.00 -18.31
CA TYR A 249 19.34 -23.00 -19.32
C TYR A 249 20.83 -23.38 -19.39
N THR A 250 21.76 -22.38 -19.35
CA THR A 250 23.20 -22.67 -19.41
C THR A 250 23.71 -23.49 -18.23
N ALA A 251 22.94 -23.53 -17.13
CA ALA A 251 23.20 -24.37 -15.96
C ALA A 251 22.49 -25.75 -16.03
N GLY A 252 21.77 -26.04 -17.09
CA GLY A 252 21.06 -27.32 -17.28
C GLY A 252 19.68 -27.41 -16.63
N PHE A 253 19.07 -26.25 -16.26
CA PHE A 253 17.73 -26.22 -15.66
C PHE A 253 16.69 -25.68 -16.62
N GLN A 254 15.42 -26.05 -16.37
CA GLN A 254 14.25 -25.52 -17.05
C GLN A 254 13.76 -24.23 -16.39
N SER A 255 13.08 -23.38 -17.17
CA SER A 255 12.41 -22.18 -16.69
C SER A 255 10.95 -22.14 -17.11
N ALA A 256 10.06 -21.68 -16.24
CA ALA A 256 8.64 -21.53 -16.51
C ALA A 256 8.22 -20.04 -16.41
N LEU A 257 7.54 -19.53 -17.43
CA LEU A 257 6.93 -18.21 -17.47
C LEU A 257 5.41 -18.34 -17.41
N MET A 258 4.82 -17.91 -16.31
CA MET A 258 3.37 -17.92 -16.10
C MET A 258 2.77 -16.55 -16.35
N VAL A 259 1.73 -16.48 -17.17
CA VAL A 259 1.01 -15.28 -17.54
C VAL A 259 -0.50 -15.46 -17.35
N PRO A 260 -1.28 -14.36 -17.19
CA PRO A 260 -2.70 -14.47 -16.82
C PRO A 260 -3.62 -14.93 -17.95
N THR A 261 -3.26 -14.74 -19.21
CA THR A 261 -4.12 -15.07 -20.36
C THR A 261 -3.38 -15.84 -21.45
N GLU A 262 -4.12 -16.60 -22.25
CA GLU A 262 -3.56 -17.35 -23.38
C GLU A 262 -2.95 -16.44 -24.44
N ILE A 263 -3.59 -15.30 -24.72
CA ILE A 263 -3.07 -14.31 -25.67
C ILE A 263 -1.70 -13.78 -25.23
N LEU A 264 -1.53 -13.49 -23.96
CA LEU A 264 -0.23 -13.06 -23.41
C LEU A 264 0.79 -14.21 -23.45
N ALA A 265 0.36 -15.46 -23.23
CA ALA A 265 1.23 -16.61 -23.33
C ALA A 265 1.78 -16.79 -24.76
N GLU A 266 0.94 -16.68 -25.77
CA GLU A 266 1.33 -16.72 -27.17
C GLU A 266 2.29 -15.56 -27.53
N GLN A 267 1.98 -14.33 -27.10
CA GLN A 267 2.86 -13.16 -27.33
C GLN A 267 4.23 -13.32 -26.70
N HIS A 268 4.31 -13.79 -25.46
CA HIS A 268 5.59 -14.05 -24.81
C HIS A 268 6.34 -15.20 -25.46
N PHE A 269 5.63 -16.27 -25.82
CA PHE A 269 6.21 -17.41 -26.53
C PHE A 269 6.87 -16.98 -27.85
N ASP A 270 6.14 -16.23 -28.69
CA ASP A 270 6.66 -15.73 -29.98
C ASP A 270 7.85 -14.81 -29.79
N SER A 271 7.78 -13.92 -28.80
CA SER A 271 8.87 -12.99 -28.51
C SER A 271 10.13 -13.73 -28.04
N LEU A 272 9.99 -14.70 -27.15
CA LEU A 272 11.10 -15.50 -26.66
C LEU A 272 11.66 -16.43 -27.73
N ALA A 273 10.83 -17.03 -28.58
CA ALA A 273 11.27 -17.84 -29.71
C ALA A 273 12.11 -17.06 -30.72
N GLN A 274 11.77 -15.78 -30.96
CA GLN A 274 12.55 -14.91 -31.82
C GLN A 274 13.89 -14.51 -31.20
N LEU A 275 13.92 -14.24 -29.89
CA LEU A 275 15.13 -13.81 -29.18
C LEU A 275 16.09 -14.97 -28.88
N PHE A 276 15.56 -16.16 -28.66
CA PHE A 276 16.30 -17.37 -28.27
C PHE A 276 16.01 -18.57 -29.20
N PRO A 277 16.31 -18.44 -30.51
CA PRO A 277 15.97 -19.50 -31.48
C PRO A 277 16.71 -20.82 -31.27
N GLU A 278 17.81 -20.80 -30.50
CA GLU A 278 18.59 -21.99 -30.14
C GLU A 278 17.94 -22.84 -29.06
N LEU A 279 16.94 -22.30 -28.33
CA LEU A 279 16.29 -22.97 -27.23
C LEU A 279 14.99 -23.66 -27.65
N LYS A 280 14.68 -24.75 -26.97
CA LYS A 280 13.41 -25.46 -27.15
C LYS A 280 12.36 -24.87 -26.23
N LEU A 281 11.40 -24.18 -26.83
CA LEU A 281 10.28 -23.58 -26.11
C LEU A 281 9.04 -24.46 -26.22
N ALA A 282 8.23 -24.49 -25.16
CA ALA A 282 6.90 -25.05 -25.16
C ALA A 282 5.85 -24.04 -24.68
N LEU A 283 4.69 -24.06 -25.31
CA LEU A 283 3.50 -23.33 -24.89
C LEU A 283 2.54 -24.29 -24.21
N LEU A 284 2.06 -23.97 -23.00
CA LEU A 284 1.10 -24.79 -22.27
C LEU A 284 -0.09 -23.93 -21.78
N THR A 285 -1.22 -24.07 -22.46
CA THR A 285 -2.46 -23.33 -22.16
C THR A 285 -3.65 -24.25 -21.93
N GLY A 286 -4.76 -23.70 -21.44
CA GLY A 286 -5.99 -24.46 -21.19
C GLY A 286 -6.70 -24.92 -22.44
N GLY A 287 -6.60 -24.18 -23.56
CA GLY A 287 -7.29 -24.45 -24.82
C GLY A 287 -6.63 -25.47 -25.74
N MET A 288 -5.48 -26.05 -25.37
CA MET A 288 -4.75 -27.02 -26.19
C MET A 288 -5.53 -28.33 -26.41
N LYS A 289 -5.36 -28.92 -27.60
CA LYS A 289 -5.91 -30.25 -27.91
C LYS A 289 -5.27 -31.32 -27.02
N ALA A 290 -6.04 -32.34 -26.62
CA ALA A 290 -5.59 -33.35 -25.69
C ALA A 290 -4.33 -34.16 -26.15
N ALA A 291 -4.15 -34.36 -27.45
CA ALA A 291 -2.97 -35.05 -28.01
C ALA A 291 -1.73 -34.15 -27.88
N GLU A 292 -1.81 -32.92 -28.35
CA GLU A 292 -0.75 -31.89 -28.27
C GLU A 292 -0.32 -31.63 -26.81
N ARG A 293 -1.32 -31.52 -25.92
CA ARG A 293 -1.07 -31.35 -24.48
C ARG A 293 -0.26 -32.52 -23.91
N ARG A 294 -0.59 -33.78 -24.26
CA ARG A 294 0.15 -34.96 -23.79
C ARG A 294 1.60 -34.95 -24.27
N GLU A 295 1.80 -34.62 -25.54
CA GLU A 295 3.15 -34.55 -26.13
C GLU A 295 3.97 -33.44 -25.42
N THR A 296 3.39 -32.26 -25.21
CA THR A 296 4.03 -31.17 -24.49
C THR A 296 4.39 -31.54 -23.05
N LEU A 297 3.46 -32.16 -22.31
CA LEU A 297 3.72 -32.61 -20.94
C LEU A 297 4.85 -33.67 -20.90
N ALA A 298 4.85 -34.64 -21.82
CA ALA A 298 5.93 -35.60 -21.89
C ALA A 298 7.29 -34.97 -22.24
N ALA A 299 7.31 -34.01 -23.14
CA ALA A 299 8.53 -33.28 -23.50
C ALA A 299 9.10 -32.43 -22.30
N ILE A 300 8.22 -31.83 -21.50
CA ILE A 300 8.61 -31.12 -20.27
C ILE A 300 9.21 -32.09 -19.24
N GLU A 301 8.52 -33.19 -18.97
CA GLU A 301 8.94 -34.21 -17.99
C GLU A 301 10.27 -34.89 -18.38
N ASN A 302 10.50 -35.11 -19.68
CA ASN A 302 11.73 -35.72 -20.20
C ASN A 302 12.88 -34.74 -20.40
N GLY A 303 12.75 -33.45 -20.03
CA GLY A 303 13.80 -32.43 -20.19
C GLY A 303 14.11 -32.05 -21.64
N GLN A 304 13.14 -32.29 -22.56
CA GLN A 304 13.29 -31.92 -23.97
C GLN A 304 12.93 -30.48 -24.28
N VAL A 305 12.48 -29.73 -23.27
CA VAL A 305 12.06 -28.32 -23.34
C VAL A 305 12.87 -27.53 -22.34
N ASP A 306 13.40 -26.38 -22.76
CA ASP A 306 14.25 -25.50 -21.95
C ASP A 306 13.44 -24.38 -21.29
N MET A 307 12.53 -23.77 -22.04
CA MET A 307 11.65 -22.70 -21.56
C MET A 307 10.17 -23.06 -21.78
N ILE A 308 9.38 -22.92 -20.75
CA ILE A 308 7.95 -23.24 -20.81
C ILE A 308 7.16 -21.93 -20.55
N VAL A 309 6.29 -21.56 -21.48
CA VAL A 309 5.41 -20.40 -21.35
C VAL A 309 3.98 -20.90 -21.23
N GLY A 310 3.19 -20.36 -20.33
CA GLY A 310 1.81 -20.78 -20.22
C GLY A 310 0.99 -19.97 -19.21
N THR A 311 -0.24 -20.41 -19.03
CA THR A 311 -1.18 -19.84 -18.07
C THR A 311 -1.18 -20.66 -16.77
N HIS A 312 -2.27 -20.57 -16.00
CA HIS A 312 -2.49 -21.43 -14.83
C HIS A 312 -2.40 -22.95 -15.14
N ALA A 313 -2.35 -23.31 -16.40
CA ALA A 313 -2.09 -24.70 -16.81
C ALA A 313 -0.74 -25.23 -16.29
N LEU A 314 0.25 -24.34 -16.08
CA LEU A 314 1.59 -24.68 -15.57
C LEU A 314 1.60 -25.21 -14.14
N ILE A 315 0.60 -24.86 -13.33
CA ILE A 315 0.49 -25.27 -11.92
C ILE A 315 -0.37 -26.50 -11.70
N GLN A 316 -1.01 -27.02 -12.76
CA GLN A 316 -1.86 -28.21 -12.65
C GLN A 316 -1.04 -29.45 -12.22
N GLU A 317 -1.67 -30.34 -11.47
CA GLU A 317 -1.02 -31.52 -10.89
C GLU A 317 -0.33 -32.43 -11.95
N ALA A 318 -0.91 -32.50 -13.13
CA ALA A 318 -0.37 -33.29 -14.25
C ALA A 318 0.97 -32.75 -14.80
N VAL A 319 1.36 -31.50 -14.50
CA VAL A 319 2.63 -30.93 -15.00
C VAL A 319 3.77 -31.34 -14.08
N ARG A 320 4.71 -32.13 -14.64
CA ARG A 320 5.96 -32.49 -13.98
C ARG A 320 7.12 -31.93 -14.76
N TYR A 321 7.98 -31.21 -14.07
CA TYR A 321 9.19 -30.63 -14.64
C TYR A 321 10.37 -31.59 -14.42
N HIS A 322 11.27 -31.66 -15.38
CA HIS A 322 12.50 -32.46 -15.26
C HIS A 322 13.47 -31.85 -14.25
N ALA A 323 13.74 -30.55 -14.38
CA ALA A 323 14.65 -29.81 -13.50
C ALA A 323 14.27 -28.32 -13.51
N LEU A 324 13.22 -27.94 -12.83
CA LEU A 324 12.74 -26.54 -12.77
C LEU A 324 13.63 -25.71 -11.86
N GLY A 325 14.35 -24.73 -12.44
CA GLY A 325 15.26 -23.85 -11.71
C GLY A 325 14.71 -22.44 -11.49
N LEU A 326 13.89 -21.92 -12.41
CA LEU A 326 13.36 -20.56 -12.35
C LEU A 326 11.89 -20.54 -12.73
N VAL A 327 11.13 -19.82 -11.93
CA VAL A 327 9.72 -19.51 -12.17
C VAL A 327 9.56 -18.02 -12.34
N ILE A 328 8.97 -17.58 -13.45
CA ILE A 328 8.65 -16.19 -13.70
C ILE A 328 7.13 -16.03 -13.71
N ILE A 329 6.61 -15.03 -13.01
CA ILE A 329 5.18 -14.73 -12.92
C ILE A 329 4.96 -13.31 -13.41
N ASP A 330 4.29 -13.15 -14.55
CA ASP A 330 3.93 -11.83 -15.08
C ASP A 330 2.55 -11.40 -14.56
N GLU A 331 2.37 -10.07 -14.38
CA GLU A 331 1.15 -9.47 -13.85
C GLU A 331 0.71 -10.08 -12.50
N GLN A 332 1.64 -10.12 -11.56
CA GLN A 332 1.54 -10.76 -10.24
C GLN A 332 0.20 -10.54 -9.51
N HIS A 333 -0.41 -9.35 -9.65
CA HIS A 333 -1.64 -9.00 -8.94
C HIS A 333 -2.86 -9.85 -9.34
N ARG A 334 -2.77 -10.58 -10.45
CA ARG A 334 -3.81 -11.50 -10.94
C ARG A 334 -3.69 -12.92 -10.38
N PHE A 335 -2.60 -13.21 -9.66
CA PHE A 335 -2.35 -14.55 -9.10
C PHE A 335 -2.38 -14.51 -7.56
N GLY A 336 -3.12 -15.44 -6.96
CA GLY A 336 -3.22 -15.60 -5.51
C GLY A 336 -1.94 -16.18 -4.88
N VAL A 337 -1.84 -16.05 -3.56
CA VAL A 337 -0.72 -16.60 -2.75
C VAL A 337 -0.59 -18.11 -2.96
N GLU A 338 -1.71 -18.81 -3.03
CA GLU A 338 -1.76 -20.26 -3.17
C GLU A 338 -1.18 -20.75 -4.51
N GLN A 339 -1.47 -20.07 -5.61
CA GLN A 339 -0.94 -20.42 -6.93
C GLN A 339 0.58 -20.27 -6.99
N ARG A 340 1.13 -19.27 -6.32
CA ARG A 340 2.57 -19.05 -6.18
C ARG A 340 3.23 -20.15 -5.35
N ARG A 341 2.56 -20.60 -4.28
CA ARG A 341 3.01 -21.72 -3.44
C ARG A 341 3.09 -23.01 -4.25
N ILE A 342 2.02 -23.35 -4.97
CA ILE A 342 1.95 -24.56 -5.80
C ILE A 342 3.09 -24.57 -6.83
N LEU A 343 3.37 -23.44 -7.48
CA LEU A 343 4.42 -23.36 -8.49
C LEU A 343 5.82 -23.57 -7.90
N ARG A 344 6.05 -23.08 -6.67
CA ARG A 344 7.30 -23.37 -5.93
C ARG A 344 7.45 -24.87 -5.60
N GLU A 345 6.37 -25.54 -5.31
CA GLU A 345 6.35 -26.99 -4.97
C GLU A 345 6.55 -27.90 -6.19
N LYS A 346 6.51 -27.34 -7.42
CA LYS A 346 6.72 -28.09 -8.67
C LYS A 346 8.20 -28.42 -8.96
N GLY A 347 9.14 -27.84 -8.25
CA GLY A 347 10.58 -28.12 -8.35
C GLY A 347 11.22 -28.21 -6.97
N ASP A 348 12.52 -28.50 -6.92
CA ASP A 348 13.31 -28.48 -5.70
C ASP A 348 13.64 -27.02 -5.28
N ASN A 349 12.63 -26.28 -4.80
CA ASN A 349 12.71 -24.86 -4.44
C ASN A 349 13.23 -23.96 -5.59
N PRO A 350 12.54 -23.88 -6.73
CA PRO A 350 12.96 -23.04 -7.84
C PRO A 350 12.97 -21.56 -7.43
N ASP A 351 13.88 -20.80 -7.99
CA ASP A 351 13.94 -19.34 -7.85
C ASP A 351 12.68 -18.67 -8.43
N VAL A 352 12.23 -17.58 -7.84
CA VAL A 352 11.02 -16.88 -8.27
C VAL A 352 11.31 -15.43 -8.63
N LEU A 353 10.98 -15.07 -9.86
CA LEU A 353 10.98 -13.72 -10.38
C LEU A 353 9.54 -13.29 -10.68
N MET A 354 9.07 -12.26 -10.03
CA MET A 354 7.76 -11.67 -10.32
C MET A 354 7.93 -10.42 -11.18
N MET A 355 7.02 -10.21 -12.12
CA MET A 355 7.00 -9.02 -12.97
C MET A 355 5.71 -8.24 -12.78
N THR A 356 5.80 -6.91 -12.86
CA THR A 356 4.63 -6.03 -12.88
C THR A 356 4.86 -4.80 -13.74
N ALA A 357 3.81 -4.40 -14.46
CA ALA A 357 3.79 -3.14 -15.19
C ALA A 357 3.23 -1.99 -14.36
N THR A 358 2.55 -2.27 -13.25
CA THR A 358 2.01 -1.21 -12.39
C THR A 358 3.14 -0.58 -11.57
N PRO A 359 3.34 0.75 -11.64
CA PRO A 359 4.31 1.42 -10.80
C PRO A 359 3.82 1.38 -9.34
N ILE A 360 4.42 0.49 -8.56
CA ILE A 360 4.19 0.45 -7.12
C ILE A 360 5.22 1.39 -6.49
N PRO A 361 4.81 2.45 -5.77
CA PRO A 361 5.76 3.28 -5.05
C PRO A 361 6.70 2.44 -4.21
N ARG A 362 8.00 2.73 -4.25
CA ARG A 362 9.04 1.92 -3.60
C ARG A 362 8.72 1.63 -2.12
N THR A 363 8.18 2.60 -1.42
CA THR A 363 7.69 2.47 -0.04
C THR A 363 6.54 1.46 0.08
N LEU A 364 5.60 1.47 -0.86
CA LEU A 364 4.48 0.53 -0.87
C LEU A 364 4.93 -0.88 -1.32
N ALA A 365 5.86 -0.97 -2.26
CA ALA A 365 6.46 -2.24 -2.67
C ALA A 365 7.18 -2.93 -1.49
N ILE A 366 7.95 -2.18 -0.72
CA ILE A 366 8.61 -2.67 0.50
C ILE A 366 7.57 -3.08 1.55
N THR A 367 6.43 -2.40 1.63
CA THR A 367 5.39 -2.68 2.62
C THR A 367 4.51 -3.87 2.22
N ALA A 368 4.14 -3.96 0.94
CA ALA A 368 3.26 -5.01 0.42
C ALA A 368 3.99 -6.32 0.07
N PHE A 369 5.29 -6.22 -0.22
CA PHE A 369 6.14 -7.32 -0.71
C PHE A 369 7.48 -7.35 0.05
N GLY A 370 7.46 -7.09 1.34
CA GLY A 370 8.65 -6.89 2.17
C GLY A 370 9.57 -8.10 2.31
N ASP A 371 9.11 -9.28 1.88
CA ASP A 371 9.89 -10.50 1.75
C ASP A 371 10.64 -10.59 0.42
N MET A 372 10.37 -9.68 -0.55
CA MET A 372 10.99 -9.67 -1.88
C MET A 372 12.07 -8.62 -2.02
N ASP A 373 13.08 -8.93 -2.84
CA ASP A 373 14.00 -7.94 -3.40
C ASP A 373 13.34 -7.25 -4.61
N VAL A 374 13.64 -5.97 -4.86
CA VAL A 374 12.99 -5.20 -5.92
C VAL A 374 14.03 -4.64 -6.88
N SER A 375 13.86 -4.95 -8.18
CA SER A 375 14.60 -4.35 -9.30
C SER A 375 13.67 -3.48 -10.13
N ILE A 376 14.12 -2.27 -10.49
CA ILE A 376 13.28 -1.28 -11.20
C ILE A 376 13.93 -0.94 -12.54
N ILE A 377 13.16 -1.12 -13.62
CA ILE A 377 13.49 -0.62 -14.95
C ILE A 377 12.77 0.73 -15.14
N ASP A 378 13.49 1.79 -14.81
CA ASP A 378 13.02 3.18 -14.87
C ASP A 378 13.41 3.91 -16.16
N GLN A 379 13.94 3.20 -17.14
CA GLN A 379 14.32 3.71 -18.45
C GLN A 379 13.59 2.97 -19.57
N MET A 380 13.15 3.72 -20.59
CA MET A 380 12.57 3.15 -21.79
C MET A 380 13.65 2.85 -22.83
N PRO A 381 13.50 1.76 -23.61
CA PRO A 381 14.40 1.46 -24.73
C PRO A 381 14.45 2.59 -25.74
N ALA A 382 15.61 2.75 -26.40
CA ALA A 382 15.79 3.75 -27.47
C ALA A 382 14.80 3.53 -28.61
N GLY A 383 14.30 4.63 -29.18
CA GLY A 383 13.37 4.60 -30.34
C GLY A 383 11.88 4.56 -29.99
N ARG A 384 11.49 4.47 -28.73
CA ARG A 384 10.06 4.56 -28.36
C ARG A 384 9.59 6.02 -28.42
N LYS A 385 8.52 6.26 -29.17
CA LYS A 385 7.89 7.58 -29.22
C LYS A 385 7.19 7.90 -27.90
N PRO A 386 7.31 9.14 -27.38
CA PRO A 386 6.61 9.53 -26.16
C PRO A 386 5.09 9.49 -26.37
N ILE A 387 4.37 9.02 -25.35
CA ILE A 387 2.91 9.00 -25.35
C ILE A 387 2.41 10.43 -25.14
N ILE A 388 1.65 10.96 -26.10
CA ILE A 388 1.03 12.28 -25.98
C ILE A 388 -0.38 12.09 -25.44
N THR A 389 -0.60 12.46 -24.20
CA THR A 389 -1.93 12.48 -23.56
C THR A 389 -2.59 13.83 -23.83
N ARG A 390 -3.77 13.83 -24.46
CA ARG A 390 -4.58 15.05 -24.68
C ARG A 390 -5.91 14.88 -23.96
N TRP A 391 -6.27 15.87 -23.16
CA TRP A 391 -7.63 15.98 -22.63
C TRP A 391 -8.53 16.64 -23.66
N VAL A 392 -9.62 15.99 -24.04
CA VAL A 392 -10.62 16.52 -24.97
C VAL A 392 -11.95 16.66 -24.23
N LYS A 393 -12.58 17.85 -24.36
CA LYS A 393 -13.96 18.00 -23.88
C LYS A 393 -14.88 17.25 -24.85
N HIS A 394 -15.82 16.49 -24.32
CA HIS A 394 -16.99 16.07 -25.09
C HIS A 394 -17.80 17.33 -25.42
N GLU A 395 -17.96 17.63 -26.72
CA GLU A 395 -19.01 18.56 -27.22
C GLU A 395 -20.37 17.87 -27.19
#